data_2a0929f08897ad74f704ec09c87aad22
#
_entry.id   2a0929f08897ad74f704ec09c87aad22
#
_cell.length_a   1.000
_cell.length_b   1.000
_cell.length_c   1.000
_cell.angle_alpha   90.00
_cell.angle_beta   90.00
_cell.angle_gamma   90.00
#
_symmetry.space_group_name_H-M   'P 1'
#
loop_
_entity.id
_entity.type
_entity.pdbx_description
1 polymer ?
#
loop_
_entity_poly.entity_id
_entity_poly.type
_entity_poly.pdbx_seq_one_letter_code
_entity_poly.pdbx_strand_id
1 'polypeptide(L)'
;EHKGDLLSFLPLEPYFADLQPPAERLLPRLTRAAEGPKASAEDALFADAQPSIALVGTSYSANPNWNFAGALKQALGSDLLNYAEEGKGPLVPMLNLLRQGDKELAGLRLVIWEFPERYLMLPSDPSGFDATSTSTEPVLQF
;
A
#
# COMPACT_ATOMS: atom_id res chain seq x y z
N GLU A 1 7.85 20.23 8.23
CA GLU A 1 7.93 19.69 9.59
C GLU A 1 6.78 18.71 9.78
N HIS A 2 7.08 17.52 10.22
CA HIS A 2 6.08 16.50 10.51
C HIS A 2 6.09 16.26 12.02
N LYS A 3 4.94 16.46 12.66
CA LYS A 3 4.75 15.96 14.01
C LYS A 3 4.58 14.45 13.86
N GLY A 4 5.53 13.67 14.38
CA GLY A 4 5.43 12.21 14.35
C GLY A 4 4.07 11.72 14.89
N ASP A 5 3.55 10.64 14.33
CA ASP A 5 2.22 10.12 14.69
C ASP A 5 2.07 9.89 16.20
N LEU A 6 3.13 9.44 16.86
CA LEU A 6 3.11 9.20 18.31
C LEU A 6 2.96 10.48 19.13
N LEU A 7 3.50 11.61 18.65
CA LEU A 7 3.38 12.90 19.35
C LEU A 7 1.97 13.46 19.30
N SER A 8 1.19 13.10 18.27
CA SER A 8 -0.21 13.51 18.16
C SER A 8 -1.11 12.87 19.22
N PHE A 9 -0.68 11.74 19.78
CA PHE A 9 -1.39 11.05 20.86
C PHE A 9 -0.95 11.48 22.28
N LEU A 10 0.07 12.34 22.38
CA LEU A 10 0.54 12.90 23.65
C LEU A 10 0.12 14.37 23.76
N PRO A 11 -1.05 14.67 24.33
CA PRO A 11 -1.51 16.05 24.50
C PRO A 11 -0.70 16.74 25.62
N LEU A 12 0.52 17.13 25.31
CA LEU A 12 1.41 17.79 26.27
C LEU A 12 1.15 19.28 26.39
N GLU A 13 0.47 19.89 25.44
CA GLU A 13 0.08 21.29 25.46
C GLU A 13 -1.24 21.49 26.26
N PRO A 14 -1.38 22.62 26.98
CA PRO A 14 -0.39 23.69 27.17
C PRO A 14 0.55 23.46 28.36
N TYR A 15 0.30 22.46 29.23
CA TYR A 15 0.94 22.36 30.54
C TYR A 15 2.33 21.75 30.52
N PHE A 16 2.67 20.98 29.50
CA PHE A 16 3.92 20.21 29.38
C PHE A 16 4.62 20.46 28.03
N ALA A 17 4.40 21.63 27.43
CA ALA A 17 4.97 21.99 26.13
C ALA A 17 6.52 21.85 26.11
N ASP A 18 7.18 22.16 27.22
CA ASP A 18 8.64 22.07 27.36
C ASP A 18 9.17 20.62 27.33
N LEU A 19 8.30 19.66 27.55
CA LEU A 19 8.64 18.22 27.48
C LEU A 19 8.37 17.62 26.10
N GLN A 20 7.77 18.40 25.19
CA GLN A 20 7.46 17.92 23.86
C GLN A 20 8.74 17.77 23.04
N PRO A 21 9.03 16.59 22.49
CA PRO A 21 10.15 16.43 21.57
C PRO A 21 10.00 17.34 20.36
N PRO A 22 11.10 17.81 19.76
CA PRO A 22 11.04 18.61 18.53
C PRO A 22 10.39 17.80 17.40
N ALA A 23 9.65 18.50 16.54
CA ALA A 23 9.07 17.89 15.35
C ALA A 23 10.17 17.32 14.44
N GLU A 24 9.93 16.15 13.89
CA GLU A 24 10.86 15.52 12.96
C GLU A 24 10.89 16.27 11.62
N ARG A 25 12.07 16.41 11.07
CA ARG A 25 12.24 16.89 9.70
C ARG A 25 12.17 15.72 8.75
N LEU A 26 11.08 15.60 8.03
CA LEU A 26 11.00 14.65 6.91
C LEU A 26 11.75 15.22 5.71
N LEU A 27 12.58 14.37 5.11
CA LEU A 27 13.17 14.60 3.79
C LEU A 27 12.47 13.68 2.80
N PRO A 28 11.30 14.09 2.27
CA PRO A 28 10.54 13.24 1.38
C PRO A 28 11.39 12.93 0.15
N ARG A 29 11.46 11.64 -0.19
CA ARG A 29 12.10 11.16 -1.41
C ARG A 29 11.02 10.88 -2.44
N LEU A 30 11.32 11.12 -3.69
CA LEU A 30 10.43 10.84 -4.81
C LEU A 30 11.13 9.89 -5.76
N THR A 31 10.51 8.75 -6.00
CA THR A 31 10.94 7.82 -7.05
C THR A 31 10.32 8.26 -8.37
N ARG A 32 11.13 8.38 -9.39
CA ARG A 32 10.71 8.68 -10.75
C ARG A 32 11.11 7.54 -11.67
N ALA A 33 10.34 7.33 -12.73
CA ALA A 33 10.77 6.44 -13.80
C ALA A 33 12.11 6.93 -14.36
N ALA A 34 13.05 6.02 -14.59
CA ALA A 34 14.27 6.37 -15.29
C ALA A 34 13.93 6.83 -16.71
N GLU A 35 14.56 7.91 -17.16
CA GLU A 35 14.49 8.28 -18.57
C GLU A 35 15.23 7.20 -19.36
N GLY A 36 14.46 6.24 -19.88
CA GLY A 36 14.97 5.22 -20.80
C GLY A 36 15.13 5.77 -22.21
N PRO A 37 15.86 5.08 -23.09
CA PRO A 37 15.84 5.36 -24.52
C PRO A 37 14.38 5.39 -24.96
N LYS A 38 14.00 6.39 -25.79
CA LYS A 38 12.61 6.51 -26.28
C LYS A 38 12.17 5.15 -26.80
N ALA A 39 11.13 4.61 -26.17
CA ALA A 39 10.54 3.35 -26.56
C ALA A 39 10.30 3.32 -28.08
N SER A 40 10.68 2.24 -28.72
CA SER A 40 10.33 2.02 -30.12
C SER A 40 8.78 1.98 -30.25
N ALA A 41 8.26 2.19 -31.46
CA ALA A 41 6.80 2.09 -31.68
C ALA A 41 6.25 0.70 -31.28
N GLU A 42 7.09 -0.34 -31.30
CA GLU A 42 6.74 -1.69 -30.85
C GLU A 42 6.68 -1.77 -29.31
N ASP A 43 7.61 -1.13 -28.59
CA ASP A 43 7.58 -1.06 -27.13
C ASP A 43 6.36 -0.27 -26.62
N ALA A 44 5.92 0.72 -27.38
CA ALA A 44 4.70 1.48 -27.05
C ALA A 44 3.41 0.63 -27.11
N LEU A 45 3.38 -0.43 -27.93
CA LEU A 45 2.26 -1.38 -28.01
C LEU A 45 2.16 -2.27 -26.76
N PHE A 46 3.27 -2.45 -26.04
CA PHE A 46 3.32 -3.21 -24.79
C PHE A 46 3.32 -2.31 -23.53
N ALA A 47 3.39 -0.99 -23.71
CA ALA A 47 3.40 -0.02 -22.61
C ALA A 47 2.06 0.08 -21.87
N ASP A 48 0.97 -0.40 -22.46
CA ASP A 48 -0.39 -0.41 -21.87
C ASP A 48 -0.65 -1.66 -21.00
N ALA A 49 0.34 -2.53 -20.82
CA ALA A 49 0.16 -3.67 -19.91
C ALA A 49 0.04 -3.17 -18.47
N GLN A 50 -1.11 -3.39 -17.85
CA GLN A 50 -1.34 -3.07 -16.44
C GLN A 50 -0.26 -3.76 -15.58
N PRO A 51 0.26 -3.07 -14.54
CA PRO A 51 1.21 -3.70 -13.63
C PRO A 51 0.63 -4.97 -13.01
N SER A 52 1.42 -6.03 -13.00
CA SER A 52 1.01 -7.34 -12.47
C SER A 52 1.31 -7.52 -10.97
N ILE A 53 1.78 -6.48 -10.31
CA ILE A 53 2.10 -6.45 -8.89
C ILE A 53 1.16 -5.48 -8.20
N ALA A 54 0.53 -5.91 -7.11
CA ALA A 54 -0.27 -5.06 -6.24
C ALA A 54 0.42 -4.90 -4.88
N LEU A 55 0.41 -3.68 -4.35
CA LEU A 55 0.72 -3.38 -2.97
C LEU A 55 -0.58 -3.07 -2.25
N VAL A 56 -0.88 -3.81 -1.21
CA VAL A 56 -2.01 -3.59 -0.31
C VAL A 56 -1.45 -3.24 1.06
N GLY A 57 -1.99 -2.24 1.70
CA GLY A 57 -1.40 -1.86 2.97
C GLY A 57 -2.12 -0.75 3.72
N THR A 58 -1.45 -0.28 4.75
CA THR A 58 -1.92 0.75 5.66
C THR A 58 -1.40 2.14 5.26
N SER A 59 -1.52 3.10 6.18
CA SER A 59 -0.95 4.45 5.99
C SER A 59 0.55 4.47 5.70
N TYR A 60 1.29 3.44 6.09
CA TYR A 60 2.73 3.33 5.77
C TYR A 60 2.99 3.16 4.29
N SER A 61 2.10 2.47 3.59
CA SER A 61 2.17 2.29 2.14
C SER A 61 1.38 3.35 1.37
N ALA A 62 0.32 3.91 1.97
CA ALA A 62 -0.56 4.89 1.34
C ALA A 62 0.05 6.30 1.33
N ASN A 63 0.71 6.70 2.41
CA ASN A 63 1.20 8.07 2.58
C ASN A 63 2.44 8.33 1.71
N PRO A 64 2.36 9.30 0.77
CA PRO A 64 3.45 9.59 -0.16
C PRO A 64 4.72 10.11 0.52
N ASN A 65 4.62 10.66 1.74
CA ASN A 65 5.78 11.15 2.47
C ASN A 65 6.79 10.05 2.81
N TRP A 66 6.33 8.81 2.97
CA TRP A 66 7.20 7.66 3.22
C TRP A 66 7.84 7.11 1.94
N ASN A 67 7.26 7.40 0.78
CA ASN A 67 7.70 6.88 -0.53
C ASN A 67 7.92 5.35 -0.55
N PHE A 68 7.17 4.60 0.26
CA PHE A 68 7.35 3.15 0.36
C PHE A 68 7.05 2.45 -0.97
N ALA A 69 5.92 2.78 -1.59
CA ALA A 69 5.55 2.24 -2.91
C ALA A 69 6.62 2.57 -3.97
N GLY A 70 7.14 3.80 -3.97
CA GLY A 70 8.19 4.21 -4.90
C GLY A 70 9.50 3.46 -4.68
N ALA A 71 9.93 3.29 -3.42
CA ALA A 71 11.11 2.51 -3.07
C ALA A 71 10.95 1.03 -3.47
N LEU A 72 9.75 0.49 -3.29
CA LEU A 72 9.43 -0.89 -3.68
C LEU A 72 9.48 -1.09 -5.20
N LYS A 73 8.91 -0.16 -5.99
CA LYS A 73 9.05 -0.14 -7.46
C LYS A 73 10.51 -0.16 -7.88
N GLN A 74 11.34 0.67 -7.25
CA GLN A 74 12.78 0.73 -7.53
C GLN A 74 13.48 -0.59 -7.18
N ALA A 75 13.16 -1.18 -6.03
CA ALA A 75 13.78 -2.43 -5.58
C ALA A 75 13.38 -3.61 -6.47
N LEU A 76 12.14 -3.66 -6.93
CA LEU A 76 11.61 -4.70 -7.81
C LEU A 76 11.99 -4.50 -9.29
N GLY A 77 12.43 -3.30 -9.66
CA GLY A 77 12.64 -2.94 -11.07
C GLY A 77 11.37 -3.04 -11.92
N SER A 78 10.20 -2.88 -11.29
CA SER A 78 8.89 -3.05 -11.92
C SER A 78 7.89 -2.06 -11.36
N ASP A 79 6.89 -1.73 -12.15
CA ASP A 79 5.76 -0.93 -11.68
C ASP A 79 4.80 -1.78 -10.84
N LEU A 80 4.01 -1.13 -9.99
CA LEU A 80 3.00 -1.77 -9.16
C LEU A 80 1.78 -0.87 -8.97
N LEU A 81 0.63 -1.49 -8.72
CA LEU A 81 -0.61 -0.85 -8.32
C LEU A 81 -0.63 -0.71 -6.80
N ASN A 82 -0.89 0.48 -6.30
CA ASN A 82 -0.95 0.73 -4.86
C ASN A 82 -2.41 0.83 -4.41
N TYR A 83 -2.89 -0.17 -3.68
CA TYR A 83 -4.22 -0.27 -3.08
C TYR A 83 -4.20 -0.02 -1.56
N ALA A 84 -3.12 0.56 -1.04
CA ALA A 84 -3.05 0.89 0.37
C ALA A 84 -3.99 2.06 0.72
N GLU A 85 -4.62 1.98 1.89
CA GLU A 85 -5.57 2.98 2.37
C GLU A 85 -5.19 3.49 3.76
N GLU A 86 -5.20 4.81 3.92
CA GLU A 86 -4.91 5.45 5.20
C GLU A 86 -6.10 5.33 6.17
N GLY A 87 -5.82 5.03 7.44
CA GLY A 87 -6.83 4.98 8.50
C GLY A 87 -7.78 3.79 8.46
N LYS A 88 -7.59 2.82 7.55
CA LYS A 88 -8.46 1.66 7.38
C LYS A 88 -7.93 0.37 7.99
N GLY A 89 -6.74 0.43 8.59
CA GLY A 89 -6.04 -0.78 9.03
C GLY A 89 -5.63 -1.68 7.85
N PRO A 90 -5.12 -2.88 8.13
CA PRO A 90 -4.60 -3.75 7.07
C PRO A 90 -5.67 -4.56 6.34
N LEU A 91 -6.80 -4.88 7.01
CA LEU A 91 -7.78 -5.82 6.49
C LEU A 91 -8.66 -5.19 5.39
N VAL A 92 -9.16 -3.97 5.63
CA VAL A 92 -10.10 -3.32 4.72
C VAL A 92 -9.53 -3.13 3.31
N PRO A 93 -8.28 -2.64 3.10
CA PRO A 93 -7.70 -2.54 1.77
C PRO A 93 -7.61 -3.88 1.05
N MET A 94 -7.27 -4.96 1.77
CA MET A 94 -7.22 -6.30 1.20
C MET A 94 -8.61 -6.78 0.77
N LEU A 95 -9.63 -6.58 1.61
CA LEU A 95 -11.00 -6.93 1.25
C LEU A 95 -11.51 -6.13 0.05
N ASN A 96 -11.15 -4.85 -0.02
CA ASN A 96 -11.51 -4.00 -1.15
C ASN A 96 -10.86 -4.50 -2.45
N LEU A 97 -9.60 -4.92 -2.41
CA LEU A 97 -8.96 -5.54 -3.57
C LEU A 97 -9.68 -6.82 -3.99
N LEU A 98 -9.96 -7.73 -3.05
CA LEU A 98 -10.64 -8.99 -3.34
C LEU A 98 -12.05 -8.80 -3.91
N ARG A 99 -12.74 -7.71 -3.56
CA ARG A 99 -14.07 -7.38 -4.08
C ARG A 99 -14.07 -6.79 -5.50
N GLN A 100 -12.93 -6.43 -6.06
CA GLN A 100 -12.86 -5.91 -7.43
C GLN A 100 -13.20 -6.97 -8.49
N GLY A 101 -13.17 -8.24 -8.09
CA GLY A 101 -13.57 -9.35 -8.94
C GLY A 101 -12.44 -9.94 -9.77
N ASP A 102 -12.77 -11.04 -10.43
CA ASP A 102 -11.79 -11.91 -11.09
C ASP A 102 -11.02 -11.20 -12.22
N LYS A 103 -11.63 -10.23 -12.88
CA LYS A 103 -11.00 -9.55 -14.01
C LYS A 103 -9.77 -8.75 -13.59
N GLU A 104 -9.88 -8.00 -12.51
CA GLU A 104 -8.79 -7.21 -11.95
C GLU A 104 -7.74 -8.10 -11.30
N LEU A 105 -8.19 -9.15 -10.60
CA LEU A 105 -7.29 -10.09 -9.92
C LEU A 105 -6.53 -10.98 -10.89
N ALA A 106 -7.13 -11.38 -12.01
CA ALA A 106 -6.49 -12.25 -13.02
C ALA A 106 -5.23 -11.64 -13.64
N GLY A 107 -5.10 -10.31 -13.65
CA GLY A 107 -3.89 -9.62 -14.10
C GLY A 107 -2.76 -9.62 -13.08
N LEU A 108 -3.04 -9.92 -11.81
CA LEU A 108 -2.06 -9.86 -10.73
C LEU A 108 -1.31 -11.19 -10.61
N ARG A 109 0.02 -11.10 -10.60
CA ARG A 109 0.93 -12.24 -10.37
C ARG A 109 1.50 -12.24 -8.96
N LEU A 110 1.52 -11.08 -8.30
CA LEU A 110 2.05 -10.89 -6.96
C LEU A 110 1.21 -9.86 -6.21
N VAL A 111 0.81 -10.20 -5.00
CA VAL A 111 0.22 -9.27 -4.04
C VAL A 111 1.16 -9.15 -2.86
N ILE A 112 1.61 -7.95 -2.58
CA ILE A 112 2.42 -7.61 -1.41
C ILE A 112 1.48 -6.97 -0.40
N TRP A 113 1.33 -7.59 0.77
CA TRP A 113 0.47 -7.10 1.83
C TRP A 113 1.30 -6.55 2.98
N GLU A 114 1.29 -5.23 3.15
CA GLU A 114 1.98 -4.52 4.22
C GLU A 114 1.02 -4.31 5.40
N PHE A 115 1.49 -4.63 6.59
CA PHE A 115 0.81 -4.27 7.83
C PHE A 115 1.78 -4.22 9.02
N PRO A 116 1.58 -3.29 9.97
CA PRO A 116 2.36 -3.23 11.19
C PRO A 116 2.12 -4.45 12.09
N GLU A 117 3.18 -4.95 12.71
CA GLU A 117 3.17 -6.12 13.60
C GLU A 117 2.10 -6.04 14.71
N ARG A 118 1.83 -4.84 15.22
CA ARG A 118 0.81 -4.61 16.26
C ARG A 118 -0.58 -5.12 15.88
N TYR A 119 -0.89 -5.22 14.60
CA TYR A 119 -2.19 -5.73 14.14
C TYR A 119 -2.31 -7.25 14.27
N LEU A 120 -1.21 -7.99 14.41
CA LEU A 120 -1.25 -9.44 14.63
C LEU A 120 -1.86 -9.80 15.99
N MET A 121 -1.79 -8.89 16.96
CA MET A 121 -2.33 -9.09 18.31
C MET A 121 -3.78 -8.62 18.47
N LEU A 122 -4.32 -7.94 17.46
CA LEU A 122 -5.68 -7.44 17.50
C LEU A 122 -6.64 -8.45 16.86
N PRO A 123 -7.83 -8.66 17.46
CA PRO A 123 -8.85 -9.48 16.82
C PRO A 123 -9.25 -8.82 15.49
N SER A 124 -9.18 -9.58 14.42
CA SER A 124 -9.68 -9.16 13.12
C SER A 124 -11.18 -9.33 13.09
N ASP A 125 -11.90 -8.29 12.69
CA ASP A 125 -13.34 -8.39 12.42
C ASP A 125 -13.57 -8.54 10.91
N PRO A 126 -13.77 -9.75 10.40
CA PRO A 126 -14.07 -9.99 9.00
C PRO A 126 -15.57 -9.86 8.67
N SER A 127 -16.41 -9.33 9.57
CA SER A 127 -17.86 -9.27 9.40
C SER A 127 -18.33 -8.53 8.14
N GLY A 128 -17.45 -7.67 7.58
CA GLY A 128 -17.69 -7.03 6.28
C GLY A 128 -17.34 -7.89 5.07
N PHE A 129 -16.83 -9.11 5.27
CA PHE A 129 -16.48 -10.02 4.18
C PHE A 129 -17.61 -11.01 3.92
N ASP A 130 -18.23 -10.89 2.76
CA ASP A 130 -19.20 -11.87 2.28
C ASP A 130 -18.46 -12.94 1.46
N ALA A 131 -18.25 -14.10 2.08
CA ALA A 131 -17.59 -15.24 1.44
C ALA A 131 -18.40 -15.82 0.28
N THR A 132 -19.69 -15.47 0.16
CA THR A 132 -20.55 -15.96 -0.92
C THR A 132 -20.38 -15.18 -2.22
N SER A 133 -19.73 -14.01 -2.17
CA SER A 133 -19.42 -13.21 -3.36
C SER A 133 -18.17 -13.68 -4.12
N THR A 134 -17.38 -14.57 -3.52
CA THR A 134 -16.30 -15.24 -4.22
C THR A 134 -16.92 -16.41 -5.00
N SER A 135 -16.88 -16.31 -6.34
CA SER A 135 -17.37 -17.38 -7.20
C SER A 135 -16.73 -18.70 -6.81
N THR A 136 -17.58 -19.63 -6.51
CA THR A 136 -17.27 -20.99 -6.09
C THR A 136 -16.59 -21.74 -7.23
N GLU A 137 -15.26 -21.83 -7.20
CA GLU A 137 -14.57 -23.09 -7.46
C GLU A 137 -13.08 -22.93 -7.13
N PRO A 138 -12.57 -23.60 -6.08
CA PRO A 138 -11.13 -23.74 -5.95
C PRO A 138 -10.67 -24.76 -6.97
N VAL A 139 -10.17 -24.31 -8.10
CA VAL A 139 -9.38 -25.19 -8.98
C VAL A 139 -8.00 -25.35 -8.37
N LEU A 140 -7.90 -26.19 -7.36
CA LEU A 140 -6.63 -26.81 -6.99
C LEU A 140 -6.41 -27.99 -7.94
N GLN A 141 -5.77 -27.74 -9.07
CA GLN A 141 -5.11 -28.78 -9.84
C GLN A 141 -3.64 -28.81 -9.43
N PHE A 142 -3.26 -29.90 -8.76
CA PHE A 142 -1.87 -30.26 -8.51
C PHE A 142 -1.27 -30.94 -9.73
#